data_aff97a89677dd5c7a8166f3798b4d9c6
#
_entry.id   aff97a89677dd5c7a8166f3798b4d9c6
#
_cell.length_a   1.000
_cell.length_b   1.000
_cell.length_c   1.000
_cell.angle_alpha   90.00
_cell.angle_beta   90.00
_cell.angle_gamma   90.00
#
_symmetry.space_group_name_H-M   'P 1'
#
loop_
_entity.id
_entity.type
_entity.pdbx_description
1 polymer ?
#
loop_
_entity_poly.entity_id
_entity_poly.type
_entity_poly.pdbx_seq_one_letter_code
_entity_poly.pdbx_strand_id
1 'polypeptide(L)'
;MKKRVATPLPASSSSAGVDKKQRMSTAIQLSPAEEKLFAFLLDVARQPAANGAVLRVAGGWVRDKLLGRDSDDVDIVLDVMTGRAFADLINVYETAQGRQARAVGVIKANPEQSKHLETATMQMRDSFGWVDFVNLRAETYASEDTRIPTVAFGTPQQDAERRDFTINALFYNLVTKQVEDFTGRGVHDLQTRLLRTPLDPRVTFLDDPLRVLRAVRFASRFNCMLDDDLRAAAQMDEVRVALVRKVSRERVGKELCAMLTGSAAHPERAVQLLHELGLSESVFLPPALLEKTPVCRADGKAENIDEHAWGRSYAYVSEMCQLMMASGDVLDVDSLTLEKKHELHVRILACVLLPFCGLCVLDKRRRSIAAFVVQDALKLPNRDAKDVENVLAHVRQLQALTCKTFNRLDSGLLIRSIGAQWDICCNVALVQELVDSGPFCDSADARATVSKRYDTFISYILDSGLDSAWKLKPLLDGNDLMKQLGVKPGPQVKELLDRVVAWQLVHPAKTRDDCMLHFKASVVDEAQGPSPIK
;
A
#
# COMPACT_ATOMS: atom_id res chain seq x y z
N MET A 1 51.60 39.27 -15.69
CA MET A 1 50.75 40.48 -15.54
C MET A 1 49.83 40.59 -16.74
N LYS A 2 48.54 40.39 -16.60
CA LYS A 2 47.41 40.98 -17.34
C LYS A 2 46.12 40.46 -16.70
N LYS A 3 45.51 41.35 -15.92
CA LYS A 3 44.16 41.15 -15.33
C LYS A 3 43.13 41.12 -16.46
N ARG A 4 42.28 40.11 -16.52
CA ARG A 4 41.04 40.13 -17.29
C ARG A 4 39.90 40.60 -16.37
N VAL A 5 39.34 41.75 -16.76
CA VAL A 5 38.16 42.36 -16.15
C VAL A 5 36.95 41.56 -16.56
N ALA A 6 36.14 41.13 -15.57
CA ALA A 6 34.85 40.49 -15.80
C ALA A 6 33.80 41.58 -16.11
N THR A 7 33.11 41.42 -17.22
CA THR A 7 31.95 42.23 -17.62
C THR A 7 30.70 41.74 -16.86
N PRO A 8 29.87 42.60 -16.29
CA PRO A 8 28.63 42.17 -15.63
C PRO A 8 27.54 41.89 -16.67
N LEU A 9 26.85 40.78 -16.48
CA LEU A 9 25.64 40.41 -17.19
C LEU A 9 24.46 41.34 -16.81
N PRO A 10 23.56 41.65 -17.74
CA PRO A 10 22.44 42.56 -17.47
C PRO A 10 21.40 41.91 -16.53
N ALA A 11 20.96 42.69 -15.55
CA ALA A 11 19.87 42.34 -14.66
C ALA A 11 18.55 42.22 -15.45
N SER A 12 17.98 41.03 -15.51
CA SER A 12 16.62 40.81 -15.98
C SER A 12 15.65 41.21 -14.88
N SER A 13 15.01 42.37 -15.06
CA SER A 13 13.86 42.80 -14.29
C SER A 13 12.65 41.91 -14.67
N SER A 14 12.42 40.86 -13.94
CA SER A 14 11.12 40.19 -13.92
C SER A 14 10.39 40.60 -12.63
N SER A 15 9.52 41.59 -12.76
CA SER A 15 8.46 41.85 -11.78
C SER A 15 7.52 40.63 -11.77
N ALA A 16 7.86 39.63 -10.99
CA ALA A 16 6.95 38.55 -10.66
C ALA A 16 5.80 39.14 -9.85
N GLY A 17 4.60 39.15 -10.45
CA GLY A 17 3.37 39.46 -9.77
C GLY A 17 3.25 38.55 -8.56
N VAL A 18 3.10 39.15 -7.39
CA VAL A 18 2.71 38.44 -6.15
C VAL A 18 1.32 37.82 -6.45
N ASP A 19 1.31 36.53 -6.76
CA ASP A 19 0.09 35.75 -6.80
C ASP A 19 -0.64 35.97 -5.48
N LYS A 20 -1.78 36.66 -5.55
CA LYS A 20 -2.72 36.73 -4.44
C LYS A 20 -3.16 35.28 -4.18
N LYS A 21 -2.50 34.59 -3.21
CA LYS A 21 -2.94 33.31 -2.70
C LYS A 21 -4.43 33.47 -2.35
N GLN A 22 -5.27 32.89 -3.16
CA GLN A 22 -6.71 32.88 -2.98
C GLN A 22 -6.96 32.20 -1.64
N ARG A 23 -7.44 32.95 -0.63
CA ARG A 23 -7.78 32.35 0.66
C ARG A 23 -8.83 31.28 0.41
N MET A 24 -8.55 30.06 0.80
CA MET A 24 -9.52 28.97 0.72
C MET A 24 -10.76 29.38 1.50
N SER A 25 -11.93 29.23 0.87
CA SER A 25 -13.20 29.45 1.57
C SER A 25 -13.34 28.43 2.69
N THR A 26 -13.65 28.87 3.89
CA THR A 26 -14.01 27.99 5.00
C THR A 26 -15.47 27.56 4.94
N ALA A 27 -16.23 28.02 3.94
CA ALA A 27 -17.62 27.61 3.73
C ALA A 27 -17.64 26.22 3.08
N ILE A 28 -18.25 25.26 3.75
CA ILE A 28 -18.47 23.91 3.23
C ILE A 28 -19.78 23.90 2.45
N GLN A 29 -19.73 23.38 1.22
CA GLN A 29 -20.90 23.07 0.42
C GLN A 29 -21.40 21.67 0.75
N LEU A 30 -22.63 21.56 1.23
CA LEU A 30 -23.27 20.29 1.52
C LEU A 30 -23.95 19.74 0.26
N SER A 31 -23.91 18.43 0.08
CA SER A 31 -24.75 17.75 -0.88
C SER A 31 -26.22 17.75 -0.41
N PRO A 32 -27.20 17.58 -1.31
CA PRO A 32 -28.62 17.48 -0.93
C PRO A 32 -28.90 16.34 0.07
N ALA A 33 -28.11 15.27 0.03
CA ALA A 33 -28.22 14.15 0.95
C ALA A 33 -27.71 14.54 2.35
N GLU A 34 -26.57 15.22 2.42
CA GLU A 34 -26.01 15.74 3.68
C GLU A 34 -26.92 16.79 4.32
N GLU A 35 -27.51 17.69 3.53
CA GLU A 35 -28.47 18.67 4.04
C GLU A 35 -29.68 18.00 4.70
N LYS A 36 -30.25 16.98 4.07
CA LYS A 36 -31.37 16.20 4.64
C LYS A 36 -30.96 15.46 5.91
N LEU A 37 -29.79 14.80 5.88
CA LEU A 37 -29.26 14.09 7.04
C LEU A 37 -29.08 15.05 8.22
N PHE A 38 -28.38 16.16 8.00
CA PHE A 38 -28.07 17.10 9.08
C PHE A 38 -29.32 17.80 9.63
N ALA A 39 -30.29 18.12 8.77
CA ALA A 39 -31.59 18.62 9.20
C ALA A 39 -32.31 17.61 10.10
N PHE A 40 -32.37 16.35 9.70
CA PHE A 40 -32.96 15.26 10.49
C PHE A 40 -32.26 15.10 11.84
N LEU A 41 -30.90 15.05 11.88
CA LEU A 41 -30.15 14.94 13.12
C LEU A 41 -30.37 16.12 14.05
N LEU A 42 -30.50 17.35 13.53
CA LEU A 42 -30.83 18.54 14.28
C LEU A 42 -32.26 18.49 14.87
N ASP A 43 -33.24 17.91 14.14
CA ASP A 43 -34.58 17.72 14.66
C ASP A 43 -34.62 16.74 15.86
N VAL A 44 -33.79 15.69 15.79
CA VAL A 44 -33.59 14.77 16.92
C VAL A 44 -32.90 15.48 18.09
N ALA A 45 -31.86 16.29 17.82
CA ALA A 45 -31.12 17.01 18.85
C ALA A 45 -31.95 18.09 19.59
N ARG A 46 -33.05 18.59 18.98
CA ARG A 46 -33.98 19.52 19.62
C ARG A 46 -34.93 18.85 20.62
N GLN A 47 -34.99 17.51 20.66
CA GLN A 47 -35.81 16.80 21.63
C GLN A 47 -35.27 17.04 23.07
N PRO A 48 -36.16 17.19 24.08
CA PRO A 48 -35.70 17.42 25.47
C PRO A 48 -34.73 16.35 25.97
N ALA A 49 -34.90 15.11 25.53
CA ALA A 49 -34.02 13.98 25.88
C ALA A 49 -32.59 14.10 25.34
N ALA A 50 -32.35 14.98 24.35
CA ALA A 50 -31.01 15.27 23.85
C ALA A 50 -30.19 16.21 24.73
N ASN A 51 -30.78 16.76 25.80
CA ASN A 51 -30.13 17.63 26.79
C ASN A 51 -29.34 18.80 26.17
N GLY A 52 -29.82 19.35 25.05
CA GLY A 52 -29.15 20.46 24.37
C GLY A 52 -27.86 20.05 23.63
N ALA A 53 -27.72 18.80 23.25
CA ALA A 53 -26.52 18.28 22.54
C ALA A 53 -26.18 19.11 21.31
N VAL A 54 -24.92 19.53 21.21
CA VAL A 54 -24.38 20.20 20.03
C VAL A 54 -23.72 19.15 19.15
N LEU A 55 -24.23 19.02 17.91
CA LEU A 55 -23.73 18.08 16.92
C LEU A 55 -22.66 18.72 16.05
N ARG A 56 -21.56 18.01 15.85
CA ARG A 56 -20.49 18.41 14.94
C ARG A 56 -20.09 17.23 14.06
N VAL A 57 -19.74 17.48 12.81
CA VAL A 57 -18.96 16.52 12.02
C VAL A 57 -17.50 16.75 12.33
N ALA A 58 -16.69 15.71 12.47
CA ALA A 58 -15.31 15.83 12.87
C ALA A 58 -14.32 15.20 11.87
N GLY A 59 -13.12 15.75 11.84
CA GLY A 59 -11.95 15.09 11.26
C GLY A 59 -11.91 15.03 9.72
N GLY A 60 -11.80 13.81 9.17
CA GLY A 60 -11.54 13.55 7.76
C GLY A 60 -12.54 14.19 6.81
N TRP A 61 -13.82 14.10 7.13
CA TRP A 61 -14.88 14.69 6.32
C TRP A 61 -14.72 16.22 6.18
N VAL A 62 -14.43 16.93 7.27
CA VAL A 62 -14.25 18.39 7.24
C VAL A 62 -13.06 18.78 6.38
N ARG A 63 -11.93 18.09 6.57
CA ARG A 63 -10.74 18.29 5.74
C ARG A 63 -11.03 18.06 4.26
N ASP A 64 -11.67 16.94 3.91
CA ASP A 64 -11.89 16.55 2.52
C ASP A 64 -12.88 17.51 1.85
N LYS A 65 -13.94 17.94 2.53
CA LYS A 65 -14.85 18.99 2.04
C LYS A 65 -14.16 20.34 1.81
N LEU A 66 -13.26 20.74 2.70
CA LEU A 66 -12.46 21.96 2.50
C LEU A 66 -11.49 21.85 1.31
N LEU A 67 -11.08 20.63 0.96
CA LEU A 67 -10.27 20.34 -0.24
C LEU A 67 -11.13 20.16 -1.51
N GLY A 68 -12.45 20.34 -1.44
CA GLY A 68 -13.37 20.15 -2.56
C GLY A 68 -13.56 18.67 -2.95
N ARG A 69 -13.37 17.75 -2.00
CA ARG A 69 -13.56 16.31 -2.19
C ARG A 69 -14.80 15.85 -1.44
N ASP A 70 -15.53 14.90 -2.01
CA ASP A 70 -16.61 14.24 -1.29
C ASP A 70 -16.05 13.17 -0.32
N SER A 71 -16.77 12.95 0.78
CA SER A 71 -16.46 11.94 1.79
C SER A 71 -17.75 11.32 2.30
N ASP A 72 -17.82 10.00 2.25
CA ASP A 72 -18.96 9.22 2.75
C ASP A 72 -18.78 8.83 4.24
N ASP A 73 -17.62 9.13 4.83
CA ASP A 73 -17.26 8.77 6.21
C ASP A 73 -17.60 9.93 7.14
N VAL A 74 -18.82 9.91 7.66
CA VAL A 74 -19.36 10.98 8.52
C VAL A 74 -19.33 10.57 9.97
N ASP A 75 -18.40 11.16 10.73
CA ASP A 75 -18.28 11.03 12.18
C ASP A 75 -19.03 12.17 12.88
N ILE A 76 -20.17 11.88 13.50
CA ILE A 76 -20.92 12.84 14.34
C ILE A 76 -20.41 12.77 15.77
N VAL A 77 -19.90 13.88 16.27
CA VAL A 77 -19.42 13.99 17.66
C VAL A 77 -20.42 14.80 18.51
N LEU A 78 -20.61 14.31 19.74
CA LEU A 78 -21.57 14.84 20.70
C LEU A 78 -20.83 15.30 21.96
N ASP A 79 -21.29 16.40 22.57
CA ASP A 79 -20.65 16.99 23.74
C ASP A 79 -21.24 16.52 25.10
N VAL A 80 -22.53 16.15 25.16
CA VAL A 80 -23.23 15.88 26.44
C VAL A 80 -23.71 14.44 26.61
N MET A 81 -23.59 13.59 25.57
CA MET A 81 -24.04 12.20 25.61
C MET A 81 -23.19 11.27 24.77
N THR A 82 -23.32 9.94 25.00
CA THR A 82 -22.64 8.93 24.19
C THR A 82 -23.28 8.78 22.82
N GLY A 83 -22.51 8.34 21.84
CA GLY A 83 -23.01 8.01 20.50
C GLY A 83 -24.16 7.01 20.56
N ARG A 84 -24.07 6.00 21.45
CA ARG A 84 -25.14 5.02 21.66
C ARG A 84 -26.43 5.67 22.14
N ALA A 85 -26.36 6.53 23.16
CA ALA A 85 -27.56 7.20 23.68
C ALA A 85 -28.26 8.06 22.63
N PHE A 86 -27.48 8.73 21.77
CA PHE A 86 -28.04 9.51 20.67
C PHE A 86 -28.65 8.62 19.56
N ALA A 87 -28.01 7.50 19.22
CA ALA A 87 -28.57 6.54 18.26
C ALA A 87 -29.88 5.91 18.77
N ASP A 88 -29.98 5.60 20.06
CA ASP A 88 -31.22 5.13 20.68
C ASP A 88 -32.31 6.24 20.65
N LEU A 89 -31.95 7.51 20.86
CA LEU A 89 -32.86 8.65 20.73
C LEU A 89 -33.38 8.83 19.30
N ILE A 90 -32.54 8.61 18.26
CA ILE A 90 -32.99 8.59 16.88
C ILE A 90 -34.09 7.54 16.70
N ASN A 91 -33.91 6.33 17.23
CA ASN A 91 -34.93 5.27 17.14
C ASN A 91 -36.22 5.63 17.86
N VAL A 92 -36.18 6.26 19.04
CA VAL A 92 -37.35 6.75 19.75
C VAL A 92 -38.08 7.80 18.92
N TYR A 93 -37.36 8.78 18.37
CA TYR A 93 -37.91 9.84 17.52
C TYR A 93 -38.60 9.29 16.27
N GLU A 94 -37.96 8.33 15.56
CA GLU A 94 -38.56 7.71 14.39
C GLU A 94 -39.77 6.84 14.73
N THR A 95 -39.74 6.10 15.83
CA THR A 95 -40.88 5.29 16.29
C THR A 95 -42.07 6.17 16.61
N ALA A 96 -41.87 7.33 17.23
CA ALA A 96 -42.92 8.30 17.49
C ALA A 96 -43.57 8.85 16.19
N GLN A 97 -42.83 8.78 15.05
CA GLN A 97 -43.37 9.14 13.73
C GLN A 97 -43.94 7.95 12.96
N GLY A 98 -44.15 6.81 13.61
CA GLY A 98 -44.67 5.57 12.97
C GLY A 98 -43.66 4.83 12.09
N ARG A 99 -42.36 5.12 12.22
CA ARG A 99 -41.29 4.45 11.47
C ARG A 99 -40.70 3.31 12.28
N GLN A 100 -40.17 2.28 11.62
CA GLN A 100 -39.50 1.18 12.31
C GLN A 100 -38.13 1.61 12.86
N ALA A 101 -37.79 1.19 14.07
CA ALA A 101 -36.48 1.36 14.66
C ALA A 101 -35.40 0.64 13.81
N ARG A 102 -34.19 1.19 13.81
CA ARG A 102 -33.04 0.66 13.07
C ARG A 102 -32.09 -0.08 14.00
N ALA A 103 -31.35 -1.00 13.42
CA ALA A 103 -30.25 -1.64 14.13
C ALA A 103 -29.14 -0.62 14.43
N VAL A 104 -28.70 -0.59 15.68
CA VAL A 104 -27.53 0.17 16.10
C VAL A 104 -26.38 -0.83 16.27
N GLY A 105 -25.39 -0.72 15.42
CA GLY A 105 -24.14 -1.41 15.61
C GLY A 105 -23.35 -0.72 16.71
N VAL A 106 -22.90 -1.46 17.72
CA VAL A 106 -22.05 -0.91 18.77
C VAL A 106 -20.69 -1.57 18.67
N ILE A 107 -19.71 -0.79 18.28
CA ILE A 107 -18.32 -1.21 18.33
C ILE A 107 -17.82 -0.89 19.73
N LYS A 108 -17.76 -1.92 20.59
CA LYS A 108 -17.25 -1.77 21.95
C LYS A 108 -15.80 -1.30 21.93
N ALA A 109 -15.43 -0.50 22.92
CA ALA A 109 -14.05 -0.16 23.13
C ALA A 109 -13.18 -1.42 23.18
N ASN A 110 -12.17 -1.47 22.35
CA ASN A 110 -11.13 -2.50 22.36
C ASN A 110 -9.77 -1.81 22.31
N PRO A 111 -9.17 -1.54 23.47
CA PRO A 111 -7.90 -0.82 23.55
C PRO A 111 -6.76 -1.49 22.79
N GLU A 112 -6.74 -2.83 22.72
CA GLU A 112 -5.72 -3.58 21.98
C GLU A 112 -5.77 -3.31 20.47
N GLN A 113 -6.96 -3.00 19.93
CA GLN A 113 -7.17 -2.63 18.55
C GLN A 113 -7.25 -1.10 18.32
N SER A 114 -6.85 -0.30 19.30
CA SER A 114 -6.92 1.19 19.27
C SER A 114 -8.35 1.74 19.14
N LYS A 115 -9.33 0.97 19.60
CA LYS A 115 -10.71 1.40 19.74
C LYS A 115 -10.95 1.76 21.22
N HIS A 116 -10.62 2.99 21.56
CA HIS A 116 -10.63 3.43 22.97
C HIS A 116 -12.01 3.84 23.46
N LEU A 117 -13.00 3.93 22.57
CA LEU A 117 -14.39 4.28 22.91
C LEU A 117 -15.37 3.39 22.19
N GLU A 118 -16.55 3.30 22.79
CA GLU A 118 -17.76 2.79 22.16
C GLU A 118 -18.18 3.75 21.04
N THR A 119 -18.16 3.26 19.79
CA THR A 119 -18.72 3.95 18.64
C THR A 119 -20.06 3.32 18.32
N ALA A 120 -21.11 4.13 18.23
CA ALA A 120 -22.39 3.65 17.73
C ALA A 120 -22.48 3.94 16.22
N THR A 121 -22.64 2.91 15.44
CA THR A 121 -22.79 3.00 13.99
C THR A 121 -24.24 2.71 13.61
N MET A 122 -24.84 3.54 12.79
CA MET A 122 -26.20 3.37 12.31
C MET A 122 -26.30 3.62 10.80
N GLN A 123 -27.02 2.72 10.11
CA GLN A 123 -27.35 2.94 8.70
C GLN A 123 -28.48 3.96 8.58
N MET A 124 -28.21 5.06 7.92
CA MET A 124 -29.20 6.14 7.75
C MET A 124 -30.13 5.85 6.55
N ARG A 125 -31.33 6.49 6.54
CA ARG A 125 -32.29 6.36 5.43
C ARG A 125 -31.86 7.20 4.22
N ASP A 126 -32.63 7.06 3.15
CA ASP A 126 -32.48 7.85 1.92
C ASP A 126 -31.11 7.71 1.25
N SER A 127 -30.55 6.49 1.32
CA SER A 127 -29.29 6.10 0.67
C SER A 127 -28.05 6.84 1.16
N PHE A 128 -28.12 7.48 2.35
CA PHE A 128 -26.95 8.19 2.88
C PHE A 128 -25.81 7.25 3.31
N GLY A 129 -26.12 6.02 3.70
CA GLY A 129 -25.13 5.04 4.15
C GLY A 129 -24.99 4.97 5.67
N TRP A 130 -23.80 4.64 6.13
CA TRP A 130 -23.48 4.48 7.55
C TRP A 130 -22.99 5.80 8.15
N VAL A 131 -23.39 6.09 9.38
CA VAL A 131 -22.95 7.24 10.17
C VAL A 131 -22.47 6.76 11.53
N ASP A 132 -21.32 7.24 11.92
CA ASP A 132 -20.72 6.96 13.22
C ASP A 132 -21.05 8.08 14.22
N PHE A 133 -21.52 7.69 15.40
CA PHE A 133 -21.84 8.58 16.50
C PHE A 133 -20.87 8.32 17.66
N VAL A 134 -20.14 9.33 18.07
CA VAL A 134 -19.17 9.26 19.16
C VAL A 134 -19.32 10.47 20.08
N ASN A 135 -18.86 10.39 21.32
CA ASN A 135 -18.77 11.60 22.15
C ASN A 135 -17.40 12.27 22.03
N LEU A 136 -17.38 13.58 22.27
CA LEU A 136 -16.13 14.31 22.48
C LEU A 136 -15.38 13.70 23.67
N ARG A 137 -14.06 13.60 23.56
CA ARG A 137 -13.24 12.93 24.58
C ARG A 137 -11.95 13.68 24.91
N ALA A 138 -11.57 13.54 26.16
CA ALA A 138 -10.24 13.81 26.66
C ALA A 138 -9.50 12.49 26.85
N GLU A 139 -8.24 12.44 26.50
CA GLU A 139 -7.36 11.27 26.66
C GLU A 139 -6.26 11.62 27.65
N THR A 140 -5.97 10.69 28.58
CA THR A 140 -4.86 10.81 29.54
C THR A 140 -4.07 9.51 29.53
N TYR A 141 -2.77 9.59 29.32
CA TYR A 141 -1.87 8.44 29.31
C TYR A 141 -1.24 8.27 30.69
N ALA A 142 -1.43 7.11 31.30
CA ALA A 142 -1.03 6.84 32.70
C ALA A 142 0.48 6.60 32.87
N SER A 143 1.18 6.16 31.83
CA SER A 143 2.63 5.95 31.81
C SER A 143 3.19 5.97 30.41
N GLU A 144 4.50 6.19 30.27
CA GLU A 144 5.21 6.16 28.99
C GLU A 144 5.20 4.79 28.30
N ASP A 145 4.96 3.72 29.04
CA ASP A 145 4.95 2.34 28.51
C ASP A 145 3.60 1.92 27.93
N THR A 146 2.53 2.65 28.20
CA THR A 146 1.20 2.34 27.67
C THR A 146 0.81 3.27 26.53
N ARG A 147 0.28 2.69 25.43
CA ARG A 147 -0.39 3.41 24.35
C ARG A 147 -1.92 3.48 24.52
N ILE A 148 -2.44 2.94 25.63
CA ILE A 148 -3.87 2.87 25.91
C ILE A 148 -4.21 4.01 26.85
N PRO A 149 -4.90 5.08 26.37
CA PRO A 149 -5.31 6.17 27.23
C PRO A 149 -6.49 5.80 28.14
N THR A 150 -6.57 6.44 29.28
CA THR A 150 -7.82 6.59 30.02
C THR A 150 -8.65 7.66 29.32
N VAL A 151 -9.91 7.36 29.05
CA VAL A 151 -10.79 8.23 28.26
C VAL A 151 -11.92 8.76 29.14
N ALA A 152 -12.17 10.05 29.03
CA ALA A 152 -13.30 10.75 29.70
C ALA A 152 -14.05 11.61 28.68
N PHE A 153 -15.25 12.08 29.04
CA PHE A 153 -15.91 13.13 28.26
C PHE A 153 -15.02 14.36 28.21
N GLY A 154 -14.83 14.90 27.03
CA GLY A 154 -13.96 16.06 26.79
C GLY A 154 -14.68 17.23 26.16
N THR A 155 -14.02 18.37 26.17
CA THR A 155 -14.43 19.56 25.42
C THR A 155 -13.99 19.43 23.94
N PRO A 156 -14.55 20.25 23.03
CA PRO A 156 -14.08 20.29 21.63
C PRO A 156 -12.59 20.60 21.53
N GLN A 157 -12.05 21.46 22.41
CA GLN A 157 -10.62 21.77 22.48
C GLN A 157 -9.80 20.51 22.82
N GLN A 158 -10.18 19.78 23.86
CA GLN A 158 -9.47 18.57 24.29
C GLN A 158 -9.55 17.47 23.21
N ASP A 159 -10.70 17.35 22.53
CA ASP A 159 -10.83 16.39 21.44
C ASP A 159 -9.97 16.76 20.22
N ALA A 160 -9.83 18.05 19.91
CA ALA A 160 -8.94 18.54 18.86
C ALA A 160 -7.46 18.27 19.19
N GLU A 161 -7.05 18.55 20.43
CA GLU A 161 -5.66 18.44 20.88
C GLU A 161 -5.13 17.01 20.91
N ARG A 162 -5.98 16.01 21.22
CA ARG A 162 -5.59 14.60 21.22
C ARG A 162 -5.44 13.98 19.85
N ARG A 163 -5.92 14.64 18.78
CA ARG A 163 -5.84 14.12 17.41
C ARG A 163 -4.41 14.09 16.88
N ASP A 164 -4.22 13.33 15.80
CA ASP A 164 -2.90 13.13 15.21
C ASP A 164 -2.35 14.42 14.57
N PHE A 165 -3.17 15.11 13.75
CA PHE A 165 -2.74 16.28 12.99
C PHE A 165 -3.78 17.41 13.05
N THR A 166 -3.31 18.65 12.95
CA THR A 166 -4.16 19.85 12.95
C THR A 166 -5.21 19.82 11.83
N ILE A 167 -4.84 19.33 10.65
CA ILE A 167 -5.74 19.19 9.50
C ILE A 167 -6.85 18.14 9.70
N ASN A 168 -6.70 17.23 10.65
CA ASN A 168 -7.69 16.23 11.06
C ASN A 168 -8.42 16.62 12.36
N ALA A 169 -8.09 17.78 12.94
CA ALA A 169 -8.65 18.30 14.18
C ALA A 169 -9.71 19.40 13.94
N LEU A 170 -10.23 19.47 12.72
CA LEU A 170 -11.28 20.39 12.32
C LEU A 170 -12.66 19.80 12.59
N PHE A 171 -13.62 20.66 12.93
CA PHE A 171 -15.00 20.31 13.14
C PHE A 171 -15.92 21.18 12.28
N TYR A 172 -17.08 20.66 11.95
CA TYR A 172 -18.15 21.40 11.31
C TYR A 172 -19.39 21.36 12.21
N ASN A 173 -19.79 22.51 12.73
CA ASN A 173 -20.93 22.64 13.63
C ASN A 173 -22.23 22.66 12.80
N LEU A 174 -23.11 21.71 13.07
CA LEU A 174 -24.35 21.56 12.29
C LEU A 174 -25.34 22.71 12.51
N VAL A 175 -25.30 23.35 13.69
CA VAL A 175 -26.22 24.48 14.03
C VAL A 175 -25.75 25.76 13.37
N THR A 176 -24.48 26.13 13.59
CA THR A 176 -23.92 27.38 13.05
C THR A 176 -23.52 27.28 11.57
N LYS A 177 -23.41 26.08 11.05
CA LYS A 177 -22.91 25.78 9.69
C LYS A 177 -21.52 26.35 9.42
N GLN A 178 -20.68 26.37 10.45
CA GLN A 178 -19.33 26.91 10.37
C GLN A 178 -18.28 25.83 10.71
N VAL A 179 -17.12 25.98 10.10
CA VAL A 179 -15.92 25.21 10.47
C VAL A 179 -15.36 25.79 11.76
N GLU A 180 -15.15 24.95 12.74
CA GLU A 180 -14.53 25.26 14.02
C GLU A 180 -13.11 24.66 14.06
N ASP A 181 -12.10 25.51 14.28
CA ASP A 181 -10.70 25.14 14.39
C ASP A 181 -10.17 25.46 15.79
N PHE A 182 -10.31 24.50 16.70
CA PHE A 182 -9.90 24.66 18.09
C PHE A 182 -8.38 24.63 18.27
N THR A 183 -7.62 24.19 17.26
CA THR A 183 -6.14 24.29 17.28
C THR A 183 -5.65 25.68 16.84
N GLY A 184 -6.50 26.46 16.19
CA GLY A 184 -6.19 27.76 15.60
C GLY A 184 -5.24 27.70 14.42
N ARG A 185 -4.85 26.51 13.95
CA ARG A 185 -3.86 26.28 12.89
C ARG A 185 -4.34 25.34 11.78
N GLY A 186 -5.34 24.49 12.04
CA GLY A 186 -5.75 23.42 11.14
C GLY A 186 -6.16 23.91 9.75
N VAL A 187 -6.94 24.98 9.65
CA VAL A 187 -7.33 25.60 8.38
C VAL A 187 -6.11 26.18 7.64
N HIS A 188 -5.23 26.88 8.36
CA HIS A 188 -4.01 27.43 7.77
C HIS A 188 -3.07 26.32 7.28
N ASP A 189 -2.83 25.30 8.09
CA ASP A 189 -1.97 24.16 7.76
C ASP A 189 -2.51 23.40 6.55
N LEU A 190 -3.83 23.25 6.42
CA LEU A 190 -4.47 22.65 5.25
C LEU A 190 -4.24 23.50 3.98
N GLN A 191 -4.38 24.83 4.09
CA GLN A 191 -4.16 25.76 2.96
C GLN A 191 -2.72 25.77 2.49
N THR A 192 -1.78 25.72 3.43
CA THR A 192 -0.32 25.77 3.14
C THR A 192 0.27 24.38 2.87
N ARG A 193 -0.54 23.34 2.96
CA ARG A 193 -0.10 21.94 2.87
C ARG A 193 1.03 21.63 3.84
N LEU A 194 0.87 22.04 5.08
CA LEU A 194 1.77 21.74 6.18
C LEU A 194 1.16 20.68 7.09
N LEU A 195 1.89 19.62 7.35
CA LEU A 195 1.46 18.60 8.30
C LEU A 195 2.09 18.85 9.66
N ARG A 196 1.25 19.10 10.66
CA ARG A 196 1.64 19.43 12.02
C ARG A 196 0.75 18.74 13.03
N THR A 197 1.28 18.38 14.19
CA THR A 197 0.51 17.87 15.33
C THR A 197 -0.14 19.01 16.12
N PRO A 198 -1.31 18.81 16.73
CA PRO A 198 -1.94 19.81 17.62
C PRO A 198 -1.05 20.16 18.82
N LEU A 199 -0.47 19.15 19.45
CA LEU A 199 0.46 19.25 20.59
C LEU A 199 1.89 18.98 20.15
N ASP A 200 2.83 18.95 21.11
CA ASP A 200 4.22 18.59 20.88
C ASP A 200 4.31 17.25 20.12
N PRO A 201 5.02 17.20 18.98
CA PRO A 201 5.08 16.01 18.13
C PRO A 201 5.79 14.84 18.80
N ARG A 202 6.81 15.08 19.64
CA ARG A 202 7.49 14.01 20.39
C ARG A 202 6.52 13.30 21.34
N VAL A 203 5.77 14.07 22.12
CA VAL A 203 4.75 13.53 23.03
C VAL A 203 3.67 12.80 22.24
N THR A 204 3.16 13.41 21.19
CA THR A 204 2.14 12.84 20.30
C THR A 204 2.55 11.49 19.70
N PHE A 205 3.83 11.34 19.30
CA PHE A 205 4.34 10.09 18.76
C PHE A 205 4.67 9.04 19.81
N LEU A 206 5.05 9.44 21.02
CA LEU A 206 5.28 8.50 22.12
C LEU A 206 3.97 7.97 22.70
N ASP A 207 2.90 8.74 22.68
CA ASP A 207 1.55 8.32 23.08
C ASP A 207 0.99 7.23 22.16
N ASP A 208 0.96 7.45 20.84
CA ASP A 208 0.67 6.41 19.84
C ASP A 208 1.69 6.47 18.70
N PRO A 209 2.75 5.64 18.74
CA PRO A 209 3.81 5.70 17.74
C PRO A 209 3.36 5.38 16.31
N LEU A 210 2.16 4.80 16.11
CA LEU A 210 1.62 4.64 14.77
C LEU A 210 1.39 5.99 14.07
N ARG A 211 1.21 7.07 14.83
CA ARG A 211 1.02 8.41 14.27
C ARG A 211 2.20 8.86 13.40
N VAL A 212 3.43 8.36 13.64
CA VAL A 212 4.57 8.66 12.76
C VAL A 212 4.38 8.06 11.36
N LEU A 213 3.82 6.85 11.25
CA LEU A 213 3.48 6.25 9.95
C LEU A 213 2.27 6.94 9.31
N ARG A 214 1.31 7.34 10.12
CA ARG A 214 0.20 8.18 9.65
C ARG A 214 0.68 9.52 9.10
N ALA A 215 1.73 10.13 9.72
CA ALA A 215 2.36 11.35 9.20
C ALA A 215 2.91 11.12 7.78
N VAL A 216 3.64 10.03 7.56
CA VAL A 216 4.11 9.64 6.21
C VAL A 216 2.94 9.47 5.25
N ARG A 217 1.89 8.75 5.64
CA ARG A 217 0.72 8.53 4.80
C ARG A 217 -0.02 9.83 4.44
N PHE A 218 -0.27 10.70 5.40
CA PHE A 218 -0.98 11.96 5.13
C PHE A 218 -0.10 12.94 4.34
N ALA A 219 1.21 13.02 4.65
CA ALA A 219 2.15 13.85 3.89
C ALA A 219 2.24 13.40 2.42
N SER A 220 2.32 12.10 2.15
CA SER A 220 2.34 11.58 0.78
C SER A 220 0.99 11.78 0.08
N ARG A 221 -0.13 11.37 0.70
CA ARG A 221 -1.48 11.45 0.12
C ARG A 221 -1.92 12.87 -0.25
N PHE A 222 -1.61 13.85 0.58
CA PHE A 222 -2.04 15.24 0.38
C PHE A 222 -0.94 16.16 -0.15
N ASN A 223 0.22 15.58 -0.47
CA ASN A 223 1.42 16.32 -0.88
C ASN A 223 1.74 17.46 0.10
N CYS A 224 1.76 17.13 1.40
CA CYS A 224 2.11 18.07 2.46
C CYS A 224 3.60 18.02 2.78
N MET A 225 4.15 19.16 3.15
CA MET A 225 5.44 19.23 3.83
C MET A 225 5.25 18.86 5.31
N LEU A 226 6.24 18.21 5.88
CA LEU A 226 6.28 18.00 7.33
C LEU A 226 6.78 19.27 8.01
N ASP A 227 6.12 19.68 9.09
CA ASP A 227 6.63 20.72 9.98
C ASP A 227 7.99 20.30 10.54
N ASP A 228 8.90 21.26 10.78
CA ASP A 228 10.28 20.96 11.16
C ASP A 228 10.36 20.22 12.51
N ASP A 229 9.57 20.61 13.49
CA ASP A 229 9.50 19.96 14.80
C ASP A 229 8.93 18.53 14.67
N LEU A 230 7.92 18.35 13.81
CA LEU A 230 7.36 17.02 13.51
C LEU A 230 8.38 16.13 12.82
N ARG A 231 9.13 16.68 11.85
CA ARG A 231 10.21 15.95 11.15
C ARG A 231 11.30 15.54 12.14
N ALA A 232 11.76 16.44 12.98
CA ALA A 232 12.77 16.16 14.00
C ALA A 232 12.31 15.07 14.98
N ALA A 233 11.08 15.15 15.48
CA ALA A 233 10.52 14.13 16.36
C ALA A 233 10.40 12.76 15.68
N ALA A 234 9.99 12.71 14.40
CA ALA A 234 9.88 11.46 13.65
C ALA A 234 11.23 10.74 13.45
N GLN A 235 12.33 11.49 13.47
CA GLN A 235 13.70 10.97 13.32
C GLN A 235 14.35 10.53 14.64
N MET A 236 13.67 10.71 15.78
CA MET A 236 14.21 10.30 17.09
C MET A 236 14.26 8.78 17.25
N ASP A 237 15.35 8.27 17.81
CA ASP A 237 15.51 6.84 18.10
C ASP A 237 14.41 6.31 19.02
N GLU A 238 14.04 7.09 20.03
CA GLU A 238 12.97 6.70 20.97
C GLU A 238 11.61 6.48 20.26
N VAL A 239 11.29 7.27 19.24
CA VAL A 239 10.06 7.10 18.44
C VAL A 239 10.14 5.82 17.60
N ARG A 240 11.31 5.53 16.99
CA ARG A 240 11.54 4.28 16.26
C ARG A 240 11.42 3.05 17.16
N VAL A 241 12.05 3.10 18.34
CA VAL A 241 11.95 2.03 19.34
C VAL A 241 10.51 1.85 19.83
N ALA A 242 9.81 2.95 20.13
CA ALA A 242 8.42 2.91 20.54
C ALA A 242 7.51 2.34 19.43
N LEU A 243 7.74 2.67 18.16
CA LEU A 243 7.00 2.12 17.02
C LEU A 243 7.12 0.58 16.95
N VAL A 244 8.33 0.05 17.10
CA VAL A 244 8.57 -1.40 17.08
C VAL A 244 7.98 -2.09 18.31
N ARG A 245 8.07 -1.47 19.48
CA ARG A 245 7.71 -2.08 20.77
C ARG A 245 6.22 -2.00 21.08
N LYS A 246 5.58 -0.84 20.80
CA LYS A 246 4.20 -0.55 21.21
C LYS A 246 3.15 -0.82 20.14
N VAL A 247 3.53 -0.87 18.85
CA VAL A 247 2.56 -0.98 17.75
C VAL A 247 2.54 -2.40 17.18
N SER A 248 1.35 -2.98 17.06
CA SER A 248 1.22 -4.32 16.45
C SER A 248 1.57 -4.28 14.96
N ARG A 249 2.16 -5.35 14.48
CA ARG A 249 2.61 -5.46 13.08
C ARG A 249 1.45 -5.38 12.07
N GLU A 250 0.26 -5.84 12.47
CA GLU A 250 -0.97 -5.70 11.67
C GLU A 250 -1.34 -4.23 11.42
N ARG A 251 -1.18 -3.37 12.45
CA ARG A 251 -1.43 -1.93 12.31
C ARG A 251 -0.41 -1.28 11.39
N VAL A 252 0.87 -1.66 11.52
CA VAL A 252 1.94 -1.20 10.64
C VAL A 252 1.65 -1.61 9.18
N GLY A 253 1.30 -2.87 8.94
CA GLY A 253 0.96 -3.37 7.61
C GLY A 253 -0.24 -2.64 6.99
N LYS A 254 -1.30 -2.36 7.78
CA LYS A 254 -2.47 -1.58 7.30
C LYS A 254 -2.09 -0.15 6.88
N GLU A 255 -1.28 0.55 7.67
CA GLU A 255 -0.80 1.89 7.31
C GLU A 255 0.06 1.84 6.04
N LEU A 256 0.94 0.85 5.92
CA LEU A 256 1.76 0.67 4.72
C LEU A 256 0.91 0.39 3.48
N CYS A 257 -0.06 -0.53 3.55
CA CYS A 257 -0.97 -0.77 2.42
C CYS A 257 -1.68 0.51 1.99
N ALA A 258 -2.15 1.31 2.96
CA ALA A 258 -2.79 2.59 2.66
C ALA A 258 -1.83 3.62 2.04
N MET A 259 -0.52 3.57 2.35
CA MET A 259 0.51 4.40 1.72
C MET A 259 0.80 3.99 0.28
N LEU A 260 0.84 2.67 0.02
CA LEU A 260 1.29 2.14 -1.27
C LEU A 260 0.16 2.03 -2.29
N THR A 261 -1.04 1.65 -1.84
CA THR A 261 -2.17 1.32 -2.72
C THR A 261 -3.53 1.78 -2.18
N GLY A 262 -3.54 2.70 -1.24
CA GLY A 262 -4.77 3.33 -0.74
C GLY A 262 -5.31 4.40 -1.68
N SER A 263 -6.47 4.97 -1.34
CA SER A 263 -7.06 6.10 -2.08
C SER A 263 -6.09 7.27 -2.19
N ALA A 264 -5.90 7.79 -3.40
CA ALA A 264 -4.95 8.84 -3.73
C ALA A 264 -3.52 8.57 -3.17
N ALA A 265 -3.05 7.32 -3.24
CA ALA A 265 -1.70 6.94 -2.79
C ALA A 265 -0.62 7.54 -3.71
N HIS A 266 0.47 7.94 -3.10
CA HIS A 266 1.72 8.34 -3.76
C HIS A 266 2.85 7.47 -3.17
N PRO A 267 3.00 6.21 -3.64
CA PRO A 267 3.92 5.26 -3.05
C PRO A 267 5.38 5.70 -3.12
N GLU A 268 5.80 6.39 -4.20
CA GLU A 268 7.14 6.95 -4.35
C GLU A 268 7.46 7.96 -3.23
N ARG A 269 6.50 8.85 -2.93
CA ARG A 269 6.66 9.85 -1.88
C ARG A 269 6.62 9.22 -0.48
N ALA A 270 5.79 8.20 -0.29
CA ALA A 270 5.72 7.48 0.99
C ALA A 270 7.03 6.73 1.28
N VAL A 271 7.58 6.00 0.32
CA VAL A 271 8.86 5.28 0.47
C VAL A 271 10.02 6.24 0.66
N GLN A 272 10.02 7.38 -0.06
CA GLN A 272 10.99 8.46 0.14
C GLN A 272 10.97 8.96 1.59
N LEU A 273 9.79 9.30 2.12
CA LEU A 273 9.65 9.81 3.49
C LEU A 273 10.05 8.75 4.54
N LEU A 274 9.69 7.48 4.34
CA LEU A 274 10.14 6.40 5.22
C LEU A 274 11.66 6.32 5.28
N HIS A 275 12.34 6.49 4.13
CA HIS A 275 13.80 6.50 4.06
C HIS A 275 14.40 7.77 4.72
N GLU A 276 13.91 8.96 4.35
CA GLU A 276 14.40 10.24 4.89
C GLU A 276 14.26 10.35 6.41
N LEU A 277 13.18 9.74 6.98
CA LEU A 277 12.92 9.75 8.42
C LEU A 277 13.60 8.58 9.16
N GLY A 278 14.31 7.68 8.46
CA GLY A 278 14.96 6.52 9.06
C GLY A 278 13.99 5.47 9.59
N LEU A 279 12.76 5.41 9.04
CA LEU A 279 11.70 4.51 9.49
C LEU A 279 11.67 3.18 8.74
N SER A 280 12.37 3.07 7.60
CA SER A 280 12.30 1.90 6.71
C SER A 280 12.63 0.60 7.45
N GLU A 281 13.70 0.57 8.23
CA GLU A 281 14.09 -0.62 8.99
C GLU A 281 13.02 -1.01 10.02
N SER A 282 12.51 -0.05 10.79
CA SER A 282 11.45 -0.29 11.79
C SER A 282 10.15 -0.82 11.18
N VAL A 283 9.88 -0.49 9.93
CA VAL A 283 8.68 -0.94 9.19
C VAL A 283 8.90 -2.33 8.60
N PHE A 284 9.96 -2.50 7.81
CA PHE A 284 10.15 -3.69 6.98
C PHE A 284 11.01 -4.77 7.65
N LEU A 285 12.03 -4.38 8.39
CA LEU A 285 13.00 -5.30 9.00
C LEU A 285 13.26 -4.93 10.48
N PRO A 286 12.22 -4.92 11.33
CA PRO A 286 12.36 -4.46 12.72
C PRO A 286 13.40 -5.29 13.49
N PRO A 287 14.35 -4.64 14.19
CA PRO A 287 15.45 -5.31 14.88
C PRO A 287 14.99 -6.41 15.83
N ALA A 288 13.92 -6.21 16.57
CA ALA A 288 13.38 -7.20 17.51
C ALA A 288 12.89 -8.50 16.84
N LEU A 289 12.58 -8.50 15.54
CA LEU A 289 12.30 -9.71 14.78
C LEU A 289 13.61 -10.33 14.24
N LEU A 290 14.57 -9.51 13.80
CA LEU A 290 15.85 -9.99 13.26
C LEU A 290 16.76 -10.58 14.32
N GLU A 291 16.68 -10.16 15.58
CA GLU A 291 17.39 -10.81 16.70
C GLU A 291 17.07 -12.31 16.78
N LYS A 292 15.84 -12.69 16.46
CA LYS A 292 15.37 -14.09 16.48
C LYS A 292 15.61 -14.82 15.16
N THR A 293 15.73 -14.09 14.06
CA THR A 293 15.81 -14.61 12.70
C THR A 293 16.80 -13.78 11.89
N PRO A 294 18.12 -13.91 12.13
CA PRO A 294 19.12 -13.09 11.46
C PRO A 294 19.13 -13.29 9.95
N VAL A 295 19.58 -12.25 9.23
CA VAL A 295 19.69 -12.28 7.77
C VAL A 295 20.87 -13.13 7.33
N CYS A 296 20.69 -13.90 6.28
CA CYS A 296 21.70 -14.76 5.69
C CYS A 296 21.54 -14.85 4.16
N ARG A 297 22.56 -15.35 3.49
CA ARG A 297 22.48 -15.77 2.07
C ARG A 297 21.84 -17.15 1.96
N ALA A 298 21.54 -17.55 0.73
CA ALA A 298 20.99 -18.88 0.43
C ALA A 298 21.91 -20.03 0.90
N ASP A 299 23.25 -19.80 0.98
CA ASP A 299 24.23 -20.77 1.52
C ASP A 299 24.22 -20.83 3.05
N GLY A 300 23.46 -19.97 3.72
CA GLY A 300 23.33 -19.91 5.18
C GLY A 300 24.38 -19.06 5.88
N LYS A 301 25.28 -18.39 5.14
CA LYS A 301 26.23 -17.46 5.73
C LYS A 301 25.53 -16.17 6.13
N ALA A 302 25.84 -15.67 7.33
CA ALA A 302 25.32 -14.39 7.82
C ALA A 302 25.68 -13.27 6.83
N GLU A 303 24.73 -12.37 6.61
CA GLU A 303 24.89 -11.23 5.71
C GLU A 303 24.37 -9.97 6.39
N ASN A 304 25.10 -8.88 6.23
CA ASN A 304 24.64 -7.57 6.64
C ASN A 304 23.77 -6.94 5.53
N ILE A 305 22.74 -6.25 5.93
CA ILE A 305 21.94 -5.47 5.00
C ILE A 305 22.77 -4.27 4.55
N ASP A 306 22.85 -4.06 3.25
CA ASP A 306 23.49 -2.89 2.65
C ASP A 306 22.78 -1.60 3.13
N GLU A 307 23.55 -0.67 3.68
CA GLU A 307 23.06 0.62 4.19
C GLU A 307 22.33 1.46 3.12
N HIS A 308 22.71 1.28 1.84
CA HIS A 308 22.07 1.97 0.72
C HIS A 308 20.82 1.25 0.17
N ALA A 309 20.45 0.08 0.71
CA ALA A 309 19.35 -0.72 0.21
C ALA A 309 18.02 0.07 0.19
N TRP A 310 17.72 0.81 1.25
CA TRP A 310 16.48 1.60 1.32
C TRP A 310 16.44 2.78 0.35
N GLY A 311 17.59 3.39 0.06
CA GLY A 311 17.73 4.41 -0.99
C GLY A 311 17.42 3.83 -2.37
N ARG A 312 17.92 2.61 -2.65
CA ARG A 312 17.58 1.87 -3.89
C ARG A 312 16.11 1.48 -3.95
N SER A 313 15.49 1.06 -2.82
CA SER A 313 14.04 0.81 -2.76
C SER A 313 13.24 2.01 -3.23
N TYR A 314 13.59 3.21 -2.76
CA TYR A 314 12.96 4.44 -3.23
C TYR A 314 13.17 4.66 -4.72
N ALA A 315 14.39 4.50 -5.23
CA ALA A 315 14.68 4.69 -6.65
C ALA A 315 13.86 3.74 -7.54
N TYR A 316 13.75 2.46 -7.18
CA TYR A 316 12.93 1.49 -7.93
C TYR A 316 11.44 1.83 -7.89
N VAL A 317 10.90 2.22 -6.73
CA VAL A 317 9.48 2.62 -6.63
C VAL A 317 9.21 3.88 -7.44
N SER A 318 10.10 4.87 -7.38
CA SER A 318 9.99 6.11 -8.16
C SER A 318 9.99 5.82 -9.67
N GLU A 319 10.92 4.99 -10.14
CA GLU A 319 10.99 4.58 -11.55
C GLU A 319 9.74 3.81 -11.98
N MET A 320 9.25 2.88 -11.14
CA MET A 320 8.02 2.14 -11.41
C MET A 320 6.82 3.08 -11.57
N CYS A 321 6.67 4.05 -10.68
CA CYS A 321 5.58 5.03 -10.76
C CYS A 321 5.67 5.88 -12.03
N GLN A 322 6.89 6.27 -12.46
CA GLN A 322 7.08 7.01 -13.71
C GLN A 322 6.69 6.16 -14.93
N LEU A 323 7.07 4.88 -14.98
CA LEU A 323 6.67 3.97 -16.06
C LEU A 323 5.16 3.80 -16.12
N MET A 324 4.50 3.62 -14.97
CA MET A 324 3.03 3.50 -14.90
C MET A 324 2.33 4.76 -15.39
N MET A 325 2.80 5.94 -15.02
CA MET A 325 2.26 7.22 -15.52
C MET A 325 2.46 7.35 -17.04
N ALA A 326 3.61 6.96 -17.56
CA ALA A 326 3.91 7.02 -19.00
C ALA A 326 3.04 6.06 -19.82
N SER A 327 2.66 4.91 -19.25
CA SER A 327 1.75 3.93 -19.88
C SER A 327 0.27 4.34 -19.82
N GLY A 328 -0.05 5.45 -19.14
CA GLY A 328 -1.44 5.88 -18.91
C GLY A 328 -2.16 5.06 -17.84
N ASP A 329 -1.45 4.23 -17.10
CA ASP A 329 -1.95 3.56 -15.89
C ASP A 329 -2.12 4.61 -14.80
N VAL A 330 -3.30 5.20 -14.74
CA VAL A 330 -3.64 6.18 -13.72
C VAL A 330 -3.66 5.46 -12.37
N LEU A 331 -2.91 6.00 -11.39
CA LEU A 331 -2.94 5.53 -9.99
C LEU A 331 -4.26 5.92 -9.27
N ASP A 332 -5.36 5.97 -9.99
CA ASP A 332 -6.68 6.08 -9.37
C ASP A 332 -7.12 4.72 -8.83
N VAL A 333 -6.58 4.41 -7.65
CA VAL A 333 -6.83 3.13 -6.97
C VAL A 333 -8.31 2.91 -6.67
N ASP A 334 -9.08 3.98 -6.54
CA ASP A 334 -10.51 3.87 -6.17
C ASP A 334 -11.34 3.27 -7.31
N SER A 335 -10.96 3.49 -8.56
CA SER A 335 -11.60 2.92 -9.74
C SER A 335 -11.16 1.47 -10.06
N LEU A 336 -10.09 0.96 -9.41
CA LEU A 336 -9.54 -0.36 -9.72
C LEU A 336 -10.36 -1.50 -9.11
N THR A 337 -10.45 -2.62 -9.84
CA THR A 337 -10.95 -3.89 -9.30
C THR A 337 -10.04 -4.42 -8.20
N LEU A 338 -10.56 -5.32 -7.36
CA LEU A 338 -9.75 -5.95 -6.29
C LEU A 338 -8.51 -6.66 -6.83
N GLU A 339 -8.61 -7.30 -7.99
CA GLU A 339 -7.48 -7.98 -8.62
C GLU A 339 -6.41 -6.98 -9.09
N LYS A 340 -6.83 -5.88 -9.71
CA LYS A 340 -5.92 -4.80 -10.14
C LYS A 340 -5.26 -4.09 -8.95
N LYS A 341 -5.98 -3.93 -7.83
CA LYS A 341 -5.39 -3.43 -6.57
C LYS A 341 -4.32 -4.39 -6.04
N HIS A 342 -4.57 -5.70 -6.12
CA HIS A 342 -3.59 -6.70 -5.72
C HIS A 342 -2.36 -6.68 -6.64
N GLU A 343 -2.53 -6.64 -7.97
CA GLU A 343 -1.43 -6.52 -8.93
C GLU A 343 -0.56 -5.28 -8.66
N LEU A 344 -1.19 -4.13 -8.42
CA LEU A 344 -0.50 -2.89 -8.05
C LEU A 344 0.29 -3.06 -6.74
N HIS A 345 -0.34 -3.68 -5.73
CA HIS A 345 0.29 -3.93 -4.44
C HIS A 345 1.53 -4.81 -4.57
N VAL A 346 1.44 -5.92 -5.32
CA VAL A 346 2.56 -6.83 -5.60
C VAL A 346 3.68 -6.08 -6.35
N ARG A 347 3.33 -5.28 -7.36
CA ARG A 347 4.27 -4.49 -8.17
C ARG A 347 5.10 -3.53 -7.32
N ILE A 348 4.44 -2.75 -6.46
CA ILE A 348 5.12 -1.78 -5.59
C ILE A 348 5.93 -2.49 -4.50
N LEU A 349 5.39 -3.52 -3.83
CA LEU A 349 6.13 -4.27 -2.83
C LEU A 349 7.35 -4.98 -3.41
N ALA A 350 7.25 -5.54 -4.63
CA ALA A 350 8.40 -6.13 -5.30
C ALA A 350 9.51 -5.09 -5.51
N CYS A 351 9.19 -3.87 -5.94
CA CYS A 351 10.17 -2.79 -6.08
C CYS A 351 10.79 -2.39 -4.73
N VAL A 352 9.98 -2.28 -3.66
CA VAL A 352 10.50 -1.98 -2.31
C VAL A 352 11.49 -3.06 -1.84
N LEU A 353 11.21 -4.34 -2.13
CA LEU A 353 11.99 -5.47 -1.63
C LEU A 353 13.07 -5.97 -2.60
N LEU A 354 13.16 -5.39 -3.80
CA LEU A 354 14.13 -5.75 -4.83
C LEU A 354 15.61 -5.68 -4.35
N PRO A 355 16.03 -4.68 -3.54
CA PRO A 355 17.41 -4.62 -3.04
C PRO A 355 17.81 -5.81 -2.16
N PHE A 356 16.83 -6.52 -1.63
CA PHE A 356 17.04 -7.68 -0.72
C PHE A 356 16.89 -9.03 -1.44
N CYS A 357 16.80 -9.00 -2.78
CA CYS A 357 16.69 -10.21 -3.59
C CYS A 357 17.91 -11.13 -3.36
N GLY A 358 17.63 -12.42 -3.10
CA GLY A 358 18.66 -13.43 -2.80
C GLY A 358 19.07 -13.51 -1.33
N LEU A 359 18.55 -12.64 -0.47
CA LEU A 359 18.71 -12.75 0.97
C LEU A 359 17.56 -13.55 1.61
N CYS A 360 17.90 -14.25 2.68
CA CYS A 360 16.99 -15.09 3.45
C CYS A 360 17.07 -14.74 4.94
N VAL A 361 16.12 -15.21 5.72
CA VAL A 361 16.21 -15.24 7.17
C VAL A 361 16.58 -16.64 7.66
N LEU A 362 17.41 -16.71 8.70
CA LEU A 362 17.83 -17.96 9.30
C LEU A 362 16.74 -18.51 10.23
N ASP A 363 15.65 -18.97 9.61
CA ASP A 363 14.59 -19.73 10.28
C ASP A 363 14.64 -21.20 9.85
N LYS A 364 13.71 -22.02 10.38
CA LYS A 364 13.63 -23.46 10.03
C LYS A 364 13.47 -23.74 8.54
N ARG A 365 12.90 -22.79 7.78
CA ARG A 365 12.58 -22.93 6.34
C ARG A 365 13.49 -22.14 5.43
N ARG A 366 14.37 -21.30 5.99
CA ARG A 366 15.20 -20.35 5.22
C ARG A 366 14.37 -19.55 4.22
N ARG A 367 13.33 -18.88 4.74
CA ARG A 367 12.45 -18.06 3.90
C ARG A 367 13.21 -16.88 3.33
N SER A 368 12.83 -16.46 2.12
CA SER A 368 13.31 -15.21 1.56
C SER A 368 12.99 -14.01 2.47
N ILE A 369 13.79 -12.95 2.40
CA ILE A 369 13.49 -11.69 3.10
C ILE A 369 12.11 -11.17 2.67
N ALA A 370 11.75 -11.30 1.40
CA ALA A 370 10.44 -10.87 0.90
C ALA A 370 9.29 -11.59 1.61
N ALA A 371 9.35 -12.92 1.71
CA ALA A 371 8.33 -13.68 2.44
C ALA A 371 8.28 -13.30 3.93
N PHE A 372 9.44 -13.14 4.57
CA PHE A 372 9.53 -12.71 5.97
C PHE A 372 8.91 -11.33 6.20
N VAL A 373 9.26 -10.34 5.36
CA VAL A 373 8.72 -8.98 5.47
C VAL A 373 7.21 -8.99 5.32
N VAL A 374 6.69 -9.63 4.29
CA VAL A 374 5.24 -9.65 4.03
C VAL A 374 4.48 -10.36 5.14
N GLN A 375 4.94 -11.55 5.59
CA GLN A 375 4.23 -12.38 6.56
C GLN A 375 4.44 -11.97 8.01
N ASP A 376 5.68 -11.67 8.41
CA ASP A 376 6.02 -11.43 9.82
C ASP A 376 6.13 -9.96 10.17
N ALA A 377 6.79 -9.17 9.33
CA ALA A 377 6.96 -7.76 9.60
C ALA A 377 5.71 -6.91 9.28
N LEU A 378 4.91 -7.31 8.30
CA LEU A 378 3.73 -6.55 7.87
C LEU A 378 2.41 -7.27 8.13
N LYS A 379 2.43 -8.58 8.44
CA LYS A 379 1.22 -9.40 8.66
C LYS A 379 0.22 -9.34 7.51
N LEU A 380 0.74 -9.30 6.27
CA LEU A 380 -0.05 -9.33 5.06
C LEU A 380 -0.40 -10.76 4.63
N PRO A 381 -1.36 -10.94 3.69
CA PRO A 381 -1.79 -12.25 3.25
C PRO A 381 -0.66 -13.10 2.65
N ASN A 382 -0.72 -14.42 2.83
CA ASN A 382 0.23 -15.35 2.23
C ASN A 382 0.26 -15.31 0.70
N ARG A 383 -0.84 -14.90 0.06
CA ARG A 383 -0.91 -14.69 -1.38
C ARG A 383 0.08 -13.61 -1.80
N ASP A 384 0.08 -12.47 -1.11
CA ASP A 384 1.00 -11.35 -1.41
C ASP A 384 2.47 -11.78 -1.26
N ALA A 385 2.78 -12.52 -0.19
CA ALA A 385 4.14 -13.04 0.03
C ALA A 385 4.59 -13.94 -1.12
N LYS A 386 3.72 -14.88 -1.54
CA LYS A 386 4.02 -15.82 -2.62
C LYS A 386 4.21 -15.10 -3.96
N ASP A 387 3.34 -14.14 -4.27
CA ASP A 387 3.39 -13.44 -5.54
C ASP A 387 4.61 -12.52 -5.63
N VAL A 388 4.94 -11.76 -4.55
CA VAL A 388 6.15 -10.94 -4.48
C VAL A 388 7.42 -11.81 -4.55
N GLU A 389 7.49 -12.90 -3.78
CA GLU A 389 8.63 -13.81 -3.79
C GLU A 389 8.85 -14.41 -5.19
N ASN A 390 7.76 -14.83 -5.85
CA ASN A 390 7.82 -15.40 -7.17
C ASN A 390 8.30 -14.40 -8.23
N VAL A 391 7.83 -13.15 -8.19
CA VAL A 391 8.33 -12.07 -9.05
C VAL A 391 9.83 -11.89 -8.86
N LEU A 392 10.27 -11.69 -7.61
CA LEU A 392 11.68 -11.42 -7.31
C LEU A 392 12.63 -12.58 -7.67
N ALA A 393 12.17 -13.83 -7.54
CA ALA A 393 12.97 -15.01 -7.89
C ALA A 393 13.30 -15.09 -9.39
N HIS A 394 12.48 -14.51 -10.26
CA HIS A 394 12.60 -14.65 -11.70
C HIS A 394 13.16 -13.41 -12.42
N VAL A 395 13.34 -12.28 -11.74
CA VAL A 395 13.83 -11.02 -12.32
C VAL A 395 15.12 -11.24 -13.14
N ARG A 396 16.13 -11.89 -12.57
CA ARG A 396 17.42 -12.14 -13.25
C ARG A 396 17.29 -13.07 -14.45
N GLN A 397 16.43 -14.09 -14.35
CA GLN A 397 16.21 -15.02 -15.46
C GLN A 397 15.53 -14.31 -16.63
N LEU A 398 14.57 -13.43 -16.32
CA LEU A 398 13.87 -12.63 -17.32
C LEU A 398 14.82 -11.63 -17.99
N GLN A 399 15.65 -10.91 -17.23
CA GLN A 399 16.69 -10.03 -17.77
C GLN A 399 17.62 -10.79 -18.75
N ALA A 400 18.09 -11.96 -18.33
CA ALA A 400 18.97 -12.78 -19.17
C ALA A 400 18.28 -13.27 -20.46
N LEU A 401 16.97 -13.53 -20.41
CA LEU A 401 16.20 -13.96 -21.58
C LEU A 401 15.97 -12.81 -22.55
N THR A 402 15.66 -11.59 -22.05
CA THR A 402 15.44 -10.42 -22.91
C THR A 402 16.67 -10.00 -23.70
N CYS A 403 17.87 -10.42 -23.29
CA CYS A 403 19.14 -10.16 -24.01
C CYS A 403 19.45 -11.20 -25.10
N LYS A 404 18.60 -12.24 -25.31
CA LYS A 404 18.80 -13.31 -26.26
C LYS A 404 17.80 -13.25 -27.41
N THR A 405 18.01 -14.03 -28.44
CA THR A 405 16.98 -14.32 -29.45
C THR A 405 15.88 -15.14 -28.80
N PHE A 406 14.64 -14.66 -28.88
CA PHE A 406 13.50 -15.32 -28.26
C PHE A 406 13.14 -16.61 -28.97
N ASN A 407 12.85 -17.64 -28.21
CA ASN A 407 12.26 -18.86 -28.67
C ASN A 407 11.09 -19.28 -27.78
N ARG A 408 10.21 -20.08 -28.37
CA ARG A 408 8.93 -20.43 -27.76
C ARG A 408 9.08 -21.31 -26.52
N LEU A 409 10.11 -22.18 -26.51
CA LEU A 409 10.36 -23.08 -25.39
C LEU A 409 10.82 -22.33 -24.14
N ASP A 410 11.93 -21.60 -24.25
CA ASP A 410 12.52 -20.90 -23.10
C ASP A 410 11.57 -19.83 -22.55
N SER A 411 10.94 -19.08 -23.48
CA SER A 411 9.96 -18.05 -23.09
C SER A 411 8.74 -18.66 -22.42
N GLY A 412 8.18 -19.74 -22.99
CA GLY A 412 7.01 -20.40 -22.44
C GLY A 412 7.26 -21.06 -21.08
N LEU A 413 8.43 -21.68 -20.89
CA LEU A 413 8.84 -22.26 -19.61
C LEU A 413 9.03 -21.17 -18.54
N LEU A 414 9.64 -20.03 -18.91
CA LEU A 414 9.80 -18.91 -17.98
C LEU A 414 8.44 -18.33 -17.57
N ILE A 415 7.55 -18.01 -18.53
CA ILE A 415 6.20 -17.53 -18.24
C ILE A 415 5.44 -18.52 -17.34
N ARG A 416 5.60 -19.83 -17.61
CA ARG A 416 5.00 -20.87 -16.80
C ARG A 416 5.52 -20.89 -15.35
N SER A 417 6.81 -20.67 -15.14
CA SER A 417 7.42 -20.65 -13.81
C SER A 417 7.03 -19.40 -13.02
N ILE A 418 6.96 -18.23 -13.67
CA ILE A 418 6.51 -16.98 -13.05
C ILE A 418 5.00 -17.04 -12.74
N GLY A 419 4.20 -17.63 -13.62
CA GLY A 419 2.75 -17.70 -13.46
C GLY A 419 2.03 -16.42 -13.89
N ALA A 420 0.91 -16.11 -13.23
CA ALA A 420 0.04 -14.98 -13.57
C ALA A 420 0.73 -13.60 -13.47
N GLN A 421 1.80 -13.50 -12.69
CA GLN A 421 2.50 -12.22 -12.42
C GLN A 421 3.66 -11.95 -13.40
N TRP A 422 3.67 -12.58 -14.59
CA TRP A 422 4.79 -12.47 -15.53
C TRP A 422 4.99 -11.05 -16.07
N ASP A 423 3.91 -10.30 -16.30
CA ASP A 423 3.95 -8.91 -16.73
C ASP A 423 4.52 -7.99 -15.63
N ILE A 424 4.15 -8.22 -14.37
CA ILE A 424 4.74 -7.53 -13.21
C ILE A 424 6.24 -7.83 -13.13
N CYS A 425 6.63 -9.10 -13.34
CA CYS A 425 8.05 -9.47 -13.35
C CYS A 425 8.81 -8.74 -14.47
N CYS A 426 8.22 -8.56 -15.66
CA CYS A 426 8.81 -7.76 -16.74
C CYS A 426 9.03 -6.31 -16.31
N ASN A 427 8.03 -5.68 -15.71
CA ASN A 427 8.14 -4.29 -15.24
C ASN A 427 9.20 -4.14 -14.13
N VAL A 428 9.24 -5.06 -13.16
CA VAL A 428 10.24 -5.03 -12.08
C VAL A 428 11.66 -5.26 -12.62
N ALA A 429 11.81 -6.16 -13.58
CA ALA A 429 13.10 -6.42 -14.23
C ALA A 429 13.59 -5.21 -15.05
N LEU A 430 12.68 -4.55 -15.77
CA LEU A 430 12.96 -3.30 -16.49
C LEU A 430 13.39 -2.20 -15.55
N VAL A 431 12.62 -1.97 -14.47
CA VAL A 431 12.94 -0.96 -13.45
C VAL A 431 14.32 -1.18 -12.84
N GLN A 432 14.63 -2.42 -12.46
CA GLN A 432 15.94 -2.74 -11.92
C GLN A 432 17.05 -2.37 -12.91
N GLU A 433 16.90 -2.72 -14.16
CA GLU A 433 17.93 -2.45 -15.18
C GLU A 433 18.08 -0.95 -15.44
N LEU A 434 16.98 -0.20 -15.51
CA LEU A 434 17.01 1.25 -15.71
C LEU A 434 17.70 2.00 -14.56
N VAL A 435 17.48 1.56 -13.32
CA VAL A 435 18.05 2.20 -12.13
C VAL A 435 19.50 1.75 -11.90
N ASP A 436 19.79 0.43 -12.01
CA ASP A 436 21.12 -0.10 -11.70
C ASP A 436 22.16 0.23 -12.77
N SER A 437 21.75 0.56 -13.99
CA SER A 437 22.66 0.94 -15.07
C SER A 437 23.32 2.31 -14.84
N GLY A 438 22.88 3.09 -13.87
CA GLY A 438 23.47 4.37 -13.46
C GLY A 438 23.72 5.31 -14.66
N PRO A 439 24.90 5.91 -14.79
CA PRO A 439 25.20 6.90 -15.82
C PRO A 439 25.00 6.41 -17.27
N PHE A 440 25.00 5.09 -17.53
CA PHE A 440 24.72 4.55 -18.86
C PHE A 440 23.27 4.75 -19.29
N CYS A 441 22.34 4.86 -18.34
CA CYS A 441 20.92 5.13 -18.62
C CYS A 441 20.52 6.60 -18.36
N ASP A 442 21.48 7.51 -18.19
CA ASP A 442 21.17 8.95 -18.04
C ASP A 442 20.73 9.58 -19.38
N SER A 443 21.07 8.95 -20.53
CA SER A 443 20.60 9.42 -21.83
C SER A 443 19.20 8.85 -22.14
N ALA A 444 18.32 9.67 -22.71
CA ALA A 444 16.99 9.24 -23.16
C ALA A 444 17.07 8.08 -24.17
N ASP A 445 18.09 8.07 -25.03
CA ASP A 445 18.29 7.03 -26.06
C ASP A 445 18.66 5.67 -25.45
N ALA A 446 19.51 5.65 -24.42
CA ALA A 446 19.87 4.42 -23.72
C ALA A 446 18.67 3.84 -22.99
N ARG A 447 17.89 4.67 -22.29
CA ARG A 447 16.64 4.27 -21.62
C ARG A 447 15.64 3.72 -22.64
N ALA A 448 15.44 4.41 -23.77
CA ALA A 448 14.55 3.96 -24.83
C ALA A 448 14.99 2.60 -25.41
N THR A 449 16.29 2.37 -25.53
CA THR A 449 16.85 1.10 -26.02
C THR A 449 16.53 -0.05 -25.07
N VAL A 450 16.72 0.16 -23.77
CA VAL A 450 16.38 -0.84 -22.75
C VAL A 450 14.87 -1.10 -22.76
N SER A 451 14.03 -0.08 -22.68
CA SER A 451 12.57 -0.20 -22.69
C SER A 451 12.07 -0.95 -23.92
N LYS A 452 12.56 -0.59 -25.12
CA LYS A 452 12.19 -1.25 -26.39
C LYS A 452 12.48 -2.76 -26.38
N ARG A 453 13.54 -3.19 -25.71
CA ARG A 453 13.86 -4.62 -25.60
C ARG A 453 12.80 -5.39 -24.82
N TYR A 454 12.30 -4.82 -23.72
CA TYR A 454 11.21 -5.41 -22.94
C TYR A 454 9.88 -5.35 -23.71
N ASP A 455 9.58 -4.25 -24.39
CA ASP A 455 8.39 -4.14 -25.23
C ASP A 455 8.39 -5.19 -26.34
N THR A 456 9.57 -5.42 -26.96
CA THR A 456 9.74 -6.48 -27.98
C THR A 456 9.51 -7.87 -27.40
N PHE A 457 9.98 -8.12 -26.16
CA PHE A 457 9.73 -9.38 -25.48
C PHE A 457 8.25 -9.58 -25.16
N ILE A 458 7.60 -8.56 -24.59
CA ILE A 458 6.16 -8.58 -24.26
C ILE A 458 5.33 -8.84 -25.53
N SER A 459 5.63 -8.12 -26.63
CA SER A 459 4.96 -8.33 -27.91
C SER A 459 5.15 -9.77 -28.40
N TYR A 460 6.38 -10.30 -28.33
CA TYR A 460 6.65 -11.70 -28.70
C TYR A 460 5.82 -12.69 -27.87
N ILE A 461 5.68 -12.48 -26.56
CA ILE A 461 4.87 -13.34 -25.68
C ILE A 461 3.40 -13.32 -26.11
N LEU A 462 2.84 -12.14 -26.36
CA LEU A 462 1.46 -11.96 -26.79
C LEU A 462 1.21 -12.56 -28.18
N ASP A 463 2.04 -12.24 -29.17
CA ASP A 463 1.92 -12.73 -30.55
C ASP A 463 2.08 -14.24 -30.65
N SER A 464 2.89 -14.80 -29.77
CA SER A 464 3.09 -16.26 -29.67
C SER A 464 1.99 -16.96 -28.84
N GLY A 465 1.04 -16.25 -28.21
CA GLY A 465 0.03 -16.82 -27.32
C GLY A 465 0.63 -17.53 -26.10
N LEU A 466 1.75 -17.01 -25.58
CA LEU A 466 2.44 -17.56 -24.41
C LEU A 466 2.03 -16.86 -23.09
N ASP A 467 1.26 -15.79 -23.16
CA ASP A 467 0.75 -15.01 -22.01
C ASP A 467 -0.04 -15.88 -21.01
N SER A 468 -0.64 -16.96 -21.50
CA SER A 468 -1.40 -17.92 -20.70
C SER A 468 -0.70 -19.28 -20.51
N ALA A 469 0.59 -19.40 -20.86
CA ALA A 469 1.36 -20.65 -20.76
C ALA A 469 1.39 -21.23 -19.33
N TRP A 470 1.25 -20.40 -18.32
CA TRP A 470 1.17 -20.84 -16.92
C TRP A 470 -0.12 -21.63 -16.59
N LYS A 471 -1.19 -21.49 -17.39
CA LYS A 471 -2.44 -22.27 -17.29
C LYS A 471 -2.38 -23.59 -18.07
N LEU A 472 -1.35 -23.79 -18.90
CA LEU A 472 -1.25 -24.93 -19.77
C LEU A 472 -1.20 -26.23 -18.96
N LYS A 473 -2.15 -27.12 -19.19
CA LYS A 473 -2.16 -28.49 -18.64
C LYS A 473 -1.44 -29.43 -19.57
N PRO A 474 -0.67 -30.41 -19.06
CA PRO A 474 -0.06 -31.44 -19.91
C PRO A 474 -1.12 -32.18 -20.74
N LEU A 475 -0.86 -32.41 -22.03
CA LEU A 475 -1.73 -33.20 -22.92
C LEU A 475 -1.80 -34.68 -22.48
N LEU A 476 -0.74 -35.18 -21.87
CA LEU A 476 -0.68 -36.52 -21.27
C LEU A 476 -0.63 -36.38 -19.76
N ASP A 477 -1.43 -37.11 -19.04
CA ASP A 477 -1.38 -37.17 -17.59
C ASP A 477 -0.50 -38.32 -17.07
N GLY A 478 -0.30 -38.39 -15.75
CA GLY A 478 0.50 -39.45 -15.13
C GLY A 478 -0.03 -40.86 -15.40
N ASN A 479 -1.35 -41.02 -15.55
CA ASN A 479 -1.96 -42.32 -15.87
C ASN A 479 -1.68 -42.71 -17.33
N ASP A 480 -1.69 -41.75 -18.25
CA ASP A 480 -1.31 -41.97 -19.64
C ASP A 480 0.15 -42.48 -19.75
N LEU A 481 1.07 -41.79 -19.04
CA LEU A 481 2.47 -42.17 -19.01
C LEU A 481 2.69 -43.55 -18.40
N MET A 482 2.00 -43.89 -17.32
CA MET A 482 2.14 -45.19 -16.67
C MET A 482 1.52 -46.32 -17.50
N LYS A 483 0.27 -46.14 -18.01
CA LYS A 483 -0.47 -47.19 -18.69
C LYS A 483 -0.06 -47.39 -20.14
N GLN A 484 0.24 -46.30 -20.87
CA GLN A 484 0.49 -46.37 -22.32
C GLN A 484 1.97 -46.36 -22.70
N LEU A 485 2.83 -45.82 -21.82
CA LEU A 485 4.28 -45.78 -21.99
C LEU A 485 5.04 -46.73 -21.05
N GLY A 486 4.33 -47.43 -20.14
CA GLY A 486 4.92 -48.40 -19.23
C GLY A 486 5.82 -47.80 -18.16
N VAL A 487 5.70 -46.51 -17.87
CA VAL A 487 6.53 -45.80 -16.89
C VAL A 487 6.14 -46.19 -15.47
N LYS A 488 7.09 -46.55 -14.63
CA LYS A 488 6.84 -46.89 -13.22
C LYS A 488 6.50 -45.62 -12.41
N PRO A 489 5.59 -45.74 -11.43
CA PRO A 489 5.31 -44.63 -10.51
C PRO A 489 6.60 -44.15 -9.82
N GLY A 490 6.84 -42.82 -9.87
CA GLY A 490 8.04 -42.23 -9.26
C GLY A 490 8.45 -40.90 -9.88
N PRO A 491 9.65 -40.40 -9.56
CA PRO A 491 10.16 -39.12 -10.06
C PRO A 491 10.16 -38.98 -11.58
N GLN A 492 10.37 -40.09 -12.31
CA GLN A 492 10.36 -40.15 -13.77
C GLN A 492 9.04 -39.68 -14.40
N VAL A 493 7.90 -39.94 -13.71
CA VAL A 493 6.60 -39.44 -14.21
C VAL A 493 6.56 -37.93 -14.26
N LYS A 494 7.12 -37.26 -13.23
CA LYS A 494 7.19 -35.79 -13.19
C LYS A 494 8.10 -35.25 -14.30
N GLU A 495 9.26 -35.84 -14.47
CA GLU A 495 10.22 -35.45 -15.53
C GLU A 495 9.60 -35.58 -16.93
N LEU A 496 8.89 -36.66 -17.20
CA LEU A 496 8.16 -36.85 -18.43
C LEU A 496 7.01 -35.87 -18.62
N LEU A 497 6.27 -35.53 -17.55
CA LEU A 497 5.25 -34.48 -17.63
C LEU A 497 5.85 -33.11 -17.97
N ASP A 498 7.01 -32.78 -17.43
CA ASP A 498 7.73 -31.56 -17.76
C ASP A 498 8.20 -31.58 -19.25
N ARG A 499 8.66 -32.72 -19.74
CA ARG A 499 8.99 -32.92 -21.20
C ARG A 499 7.73 -32.80 -22.07
N VAL A 500 6.59 -33.35 -21.65
CA VAL A 500 5.31 -33.19 -22.36
C VAL A 500 4.95 -31.70 -22.51
N VAL A 501 5.04 -30.93 -21.41
CA VAL A 501 4.77 -29.49 -21.45
C VAL A 501 5.76 -28.76 -22.37
N ALA A 502 7.05 -29.08 -22.30
CA ALA A 502 8.08 -28.52 -23.19
C ALA A 502 7.75 -28.78 -24.65
N TRP A 503 7.36 -30.02 -24.98
CA TRP A 503 6.95 -30.40 -26.34
C TRP A 503 5.70 -29.61 -26.79
N GLN A 504 4.68 -29.45 -25.92
CA GLN A 504 3.48 -28.69 -26.25
C GLN A 504 3.79 -27.20 -26.52
N LEU A 505 4.68 -26.60 -25.77
CA LEU A 505 5.10 -25.21 -25.99
C LEU A 505 5.72 -25.02 -27.38
N VAL A 506 6.48 -26.01 -27.88
CA VAL A 506 7.09 -25.99 -29.23
C VAL A 506 6.07 -26.32 -30.31
N HIS A 507 5.08 -27.13 -30.02
CA HIS A 507 4.10 -27.64 -30.98
C HIS A 507 2.65 -27.24 -30.60
N PRO A 508 2.29 -25.96 -30.61
CA PRO A 508 0.99 -25.47 -30.08
C PRO A 508 -0.23 -25.99 -30.87
N ALA A 509 -0.07 -26.37 -32.11
CA ALA A 509 -1.15 -26.88 -32.98
C ALA A 509 -1.32 -28.42 -32.92
N LYS A 510 -0.46 -29.12 -32.18
CA LYS A 510 -0.47 -30.58 -32.13
C LYS A 510 -1.46 -31.10 -31.08
N THR A 511 -2.00 -32.30 -31.38
CA THR A 511 -3.02 -32.95 -30.54
C THR A 511 -2.41 -33.87 -29.47
N ARG A 512 -3.28 -34.38 -28.59
CA ARG A 512 -2.89 -35.41 -27.61
C ARG A 512 -2.35 -36.68 -28.27
N ASP A 513 -2.93 -37.08 -29.39
CA ASP A 513 -2.51 -38.29 -30.11
C ASP A 513 -1.10 -38.09 -30.77
N ASP A 514 -0.85 -36.92 -31.36
CA ASP A 514 0.49 -36.56 -31.85
C ASP A 514 1.52 -36.61 -30.70
N CYS A 515 1.19 -36.08 -29.55
CA CYS A 515 2.04 -36.10 -28.36
C CYS A 515 2.30 -37.52 -27.90
N MET A 516 1.28 -38.39 -27.86
CA MET A 516 1.41 -39.79 -27.48
C MET A 516 2.31 -40.54 -28.44
N LEU A 517 2.16 -40.33 -29.76
CA LEU A 517 3.04 -40.95 -30.79
C LEU A 517 4.49 -40.54 -30.62
N HIS A 518 4.74 -39.24 -30.37
CA HIS A 518 6.09 -38.72 -30.15
C HIS A 518 6.77 -39.39 -28.94
N PHE A 519 6.08 -39.47 -27.80
CA PHE A 519 6.66 -40.03 -26.57
C PHE A 519 6.76 -41.57 -26.62
N LYS A 520 5.88 -42.27 -27.34
CA LYS A 520 6.04 -43.72 -27.60
C LYS A 520 7.31 -44.01 -28.37
N ALA A 521 7.61 -43.24 -29.42
CA ALA A 521 8.84 -43.39 -30.21
C ALA A 521 10.08 -43.12 -29.32
N SER A 522 10.07 -42.05 -28.54
CA SER A 522 11.20 -41.66 -27.69
C SER A 522 11.51 -42.70 -26.59
N VAL A 523 10.50 -43.31 -25.98
CA VAL A 523 10.68 -44.35 -24.93
C VAL A 523 11.25 -45.64 -25.54
N VAL A 524 10.85 -45.96 -26.76
CA VAL A 524 11.39 -47.14 -27.49
C VAL A 524 12.87 -46.93 -27.82
N ASP A 525 13.27 -45.76 -28.29
CA ASP A 525 14.67 -45.42 -28.58
C ASP A 525 15.56 -45.42 -27.33
N GLU A 526 15.08 -44.92 -26.21
CA GLU A 526 15.81 -44.94 -24.93
C GLU A 526 15.95 -46.38 -24.37
N ALA A 527 15.01 -47.30 -24.69
CA ALA A 527 15.07 -48.69 -24.29
C ALA A 527 16.00 -49.55 -25.16
N GLN A 528 16.33 -49.10 -26.38
CA GLN A 528 17.17 -49.85 -27.29
C GLN A 528 18.68 -49.53 -27.18
N GLY A 529 19.10 -48.57 -26.34
CA GLY A 529 20.52 -48.21 -26.12
C GLY A 529 21.31 -47.93 -27.38
N PRO A 530 22.43 -47.23 -27.37
CA PRO A 530 23.20 -47.00 -28.56
C PRO A 530 23.68 -48.35 -29.14
N SER A 531 23.29 -48.65 -30.38
CA SER A 531 23.80 -49.82 -31.11
C SER A 531 25.32 -49.85 -31.06
N PRO A 532 25.95 -50.98 -30.72
CA PRO A 532 27.40 -51.09 -30.78
C PRO A 532 27.86 -50.90 -32.22
N ILE A 533 28.61 -49.82 -32.44
CA ILE A 533 29.30 -49.58 -33.71
C ILE A 533 30.24 -50.77 -33.96
N LYS A 534 29.96 -51.52 -34.96
CA LYS A 534 30.84 -52.56 -35.48
C LYS A 534 32.03 -51.94 -36.20
#